data_88c505664a2b703ec6fd26d0a89ed8c4
#
_entry.id   88c505664a2b703ec6fd26d0a89ed8c4
#
_cell.length_a   1.000
_cell.length_b   1.000
_cell.length_c   1.000
_cell.angle_alpha   90.00
_cell.angle_beta   90.00
_cell.angle_gamma   90.00
#
_symmetry.space_group_name_H-M   'P 1'
#
loop_
_entity.id
_entity.type
_entity.pdbx_description
1 polymer ?
#
loop_
_entity_poly.entity_id
_entity_poly.type
_entity_poly.pdbx_seq_one_letter_code
_entity_poly.pdbx_strand_id
1 'polypeptide(L)'
;MKPTRIIEICANSAQSCVEAEAGGAKRVELCAGIPEGGTTPSYGEIKTGQALTSTIDINVIIRPRGGDFLYTPAEIDAMLLDIELCKQLKVHGVVFGCLTKEGDIDVPL
;
A
#
# COMPACT_ATOMS: atom_id res chain seq x y z
N MET A 1 -6.29 -1.60 -32.39
CA MET A 1 -6.43 -0.78 -31.16
C MET A 1 -5.31 -1.15 -30.19
N LYS A 2 -4.60 -0.16 -29.68
CA LYS A 2 -3.56 -0.42 -28.70
C LYS A 2 -4.18 -0.69 -27.33
N PRO A 3 -3.71 -1.67 -26.56
CA PRO A 3 -4.19 -1.88 -25.20
C PRO A 3 -3.86 -0.67 -24.33
N THR A 4 -4.78 -0.33 -23.43
CA THR A 4 -4.54 0.69 -22.43
C THR A 4 -3.59 0.12 -21.37
N ARG A 5 -2.56 0.89 -21.03
CA ARG A 5 -1.60 0.50 -20.01
C ARG A 5 -1.72 1.42 -18.81
N ILE A 6 -1.60 0.85 -17.63
CA ILE A 6 -1.59 1.59 -16.38
C ILE A 6 -0.16 1.57 -15.84
N ILE A 7 0.36 2.76 -15.55
CA ILE A 7 1.66 2.90 -14.89
C ILE A 7 1.38 3.12 -13.40
N GLU A 8 1.91 2.22 -12.58
CA GLU A 8 1.86 2.32 -11.13
C GLU A 8 3.25 2.68 -10.62
N ILE A 9 3.33 3.68 -9.76
CA ILE A 9 4.58 4.13 -9.14
C ILE A 9 4.58 3.73 -7.67
N CYS A 10 5.68 3.12 -7.21
CA CYS A 10 5.92 2.89 -5.79
C CYS A 10 6.30 4.23 -5.15
N ALA A 11 5.39 4.80 -4.38
CA ALA A 11 5.56 6.12 -3.78
C ALA A 11 5.87 5.96 -2.29
N ASN A 12 6.80 6.75 -1.78
CA ASN A 12 7.26 6.64 -0.40
C ASN A 12 6.78 7.79 0.50
N SER A 13 5.89 8.63 0.00
CA SER A 13 5.38 9.79 0.74
C SER A 13 4.19 10.41 0.02
N ALA A 14 3.47 11.28 0.70
CA ALA A 14 2.42 12.08 0.08
C ALA A 14 2.96 12.93 -1.07
N GLN A 15 4.15 13.50 -0.91
CA GLN A 15 4.79 14.27 -1.97
C GLN A 15 5.08 13.42 -3.20
N SER A 16 5.52 12.18 -3.01
CA SER A 16 5.75 11.26 -4.14
C SER A 16 4.47 10.97 -4.90
N CYS A 17 3.31 10.91 -4.23
CA CYS A 17 2.02 10.77 -4.90
C CYS A 17 1.74 11.96 -5.82
N VAL A 18 2.02 13.17 -5.36
CA VAL A 18 1.87 14.41 -6.15
C VAL A 18 2.76 14.35 -7.40
N GLU A 19 4.02 13.97 -7.22
CA GLU A 19 4.95 13.89 -8.34
C GLU A 19 4.55 12.80 -9.35
N ALA A 20 4.07 11.67 -8.86
CA ALA A 20 3.60 10.59 -9.73
C ALA A 20 2.38 11.03 -10.55
N GLU A 21 1.44 11.75 -9.93
CA GLU A 21 0.27 12.29 -10.62
C GLU A 21 0.70 13.30 -11.69
N ALA A 22 1.61 14.21 -11.35
CA ALA A 22 2.14 15.20 -12.29
C ALA A 22 2.84 14.55 -13.48
N GLY A 23 3.49 13.41 -13.27
CA GLY A 23 4.15 12.65 -14.32
C GLY A 23 3.23 11.81 -15.18
N GLY A 24 1.94 11.75 -14.87
CA GLY A 24 0.95 11.02 -15.66
C GLY A 24 0.68 9.59 -15.21
N ALA A 25 1.20 9.15 -14.08
CA ALA A 25 0.86 7.84 -13.54
C ALA A 25 -0.62 7.79 -13.18
N LYS A 26 -1.22 6.62 -13.31
CA LYS A 26 -2.64 6.42 -12.99
C LYS A 26 -2.83 5.87 -11.58
N ARG A 27 -1.80 5.30 -11.00
CA ARG A 27 -1.88 4.64 -9.69
C ARG A 27 -0.55 4.73 -8.97
N VAL A 28 -0.59 4.82 -7.66
CA VAL A 28 0.58 4.63 -6.80
C VAL A 28 0.33 3.48 -5.85
N GLU A 29 1.41 2.82 -5.46
CA GLU A 29 1.45 1.97 -4.28
C GLU A 29 2.18 2.78 -3.21
N LEU A 30 1.42 3.29 -2.25
CA LEU A 30 1.97 4.14 -1.20
C LEU A 30 2.57 3.28 -0.10
N CYS A 31 3.84 3.50 0.17
CA CYS A 31 4.64 2.71 1.11
C CYS A 31 5.41 3.63 2.04
N ALA A 32 5.85 3.08 3.17
CA ALA A 32 6.92 3.62 3.98
C ALA A 32 8.07 2.60 3.96
N GLY A 33 9.19 2.89 4.64
CA GLY A 33 10.23 1.90 4.85
C GLY A 33 10.79 1.27 3.59
N ILE A 34 11.06 2.04 2.55
CA ILE A 34 11.59 1.52 1.30
C ILE A 34 12.85 0.66 1.49
N PRO A 35 13.81 1.00 2.37
CA PRO A 35 14.96 0.12 2.62
C PRO A 35 14.58 -1.27 3.10
N GLU A 36 13.41 -1.45 3.68
CA GLU A 36 12.90 -2.75 4.12
C GLU A 36 12.00 -3.42 3.07
N GLY A 37 11.90 -2.84 1.88
CA GLY A 37 11.06 -3.34 0.81
C GLY A 37 9.65 -2.79 0.81
N GLY A 38 9.37 -1.83 1.66
CA GLY A 38 8.05 -1.19 1.77
C GLY A 38 7.24 -1.75 2.93
N THR A 39 6.76 -0.85 3.79
CA THR A 39 5.90 -1.15 4.93
C THR A 39 4.71 -0.21 4.92
N THR A 40 3.75 -0.45 5.81
CA THR A 40 2.52 0.35 5.87
C THR A 40 2.84 1.82 6.15
N PRO A 41 2.35 2.75 5.33
CA PRO A 41 2.54 4.19 5.57
C PRO A 41 1.69 4.66 6.74
N SER A 42 2.07 5.80 7.32
CA SER A 42 1.30 6.41 8.40
C SER A 42 -0.04 6.94 7.90
N TYR A 43 -0.99 7.08 8.83
CA TYR A 43 -2.25 7.76 8.58
C TYR A 43 -2.04 9.14 7.94
N GLY A 44 -1.06 9.90 8.47
CA GLY A 44 -0.77 11.24 7.97
C GLY A 44 -0.34 11.24 6.51
N GLU A 45 0.52 10.31 6.12
CA GLU A 45 0.95 10.20 4.72
C GLU A 45 -0.21 9.82 3.80
N ILE A 46 -1.06 8.89 4.22
CA ILE A 46 -2.22 8.47 3.42
C ILE A 46 -3.18 9.65 3.24
N LYS A 47 -3.56 10.27 4.33
CA LYS A 47 -4.55 11.36 4.32
C LYS A 47 -4.04 12.54 3.51
N THR A 48 -2.79 12.91 3.70
CA THR A 48 -2.17 14.01 2.97
C THR A 48 -2.05 13.71 1.48
N GLY A 49 -1.66 12.49 1.13
CA GLY A 49 -1.60 12.06 -0.26
C GLY A 49 -2.95 12.16 -0.95
N GLN A 50 -4.02 11.74 -0.27
CA GLN A 50 -5.38 11.88 -0.78
C GLN A 50 -5.78 13.35 -0.96
N ALA A 51 -5.42 14.20 -0.01
CA ALA A 51 -5.79 15.61 -0.06
C ALA A 51 -5.08 16.38 -1.17
N LEU A 52 -3.85 15.99 -1.50
CA LEU A 52 -3.01 16.70 -2.48
C LEU A 52 -3.14 16.17 -3.91
N THR A 53 -3.85 15.08 -4.12
CA THR A 53 -4.03 14.48 -5.46
C THR A 53 -5.52 14.46 -5.82
N SER A 54 -5.82 14.36 -7.11
CA SER A 54 -7.21 14.39 -7.58
C SER A 54 -7.57 13.25 -8.53
N THR A 55 -6.65 12.80 -9.37
CA THR A 55 -6.96 11.83 -10.43
C THR A 55 -6.26 10.48 -10.24
N ILE A 56 -5.21 10.43 -9.44
CA ILE A 56 -4.43 9.21 -9.26
C ILE A 56 -5.08 8.29 -8.22
N ASP A 57 -5.10 7.00 -8.51
CA ASP A 57 -5.57 6.00 -7.55
C ASP A 57 -4.46 5.71 -6.54
N ILE A 58 -4.80 5.70 -5.25
CA ILE A 58 -3.85 5.40 -4.19
C ILE A 58 -4.16 4.03 -3.62
N ASN A 59 -3.27 3.08 -3.83
CA ASN A 59 -3.26 1.79 -3.17
C ASN A 59 -2.24 1.84 -2.04
N VAL A 60 -2.56 1.23 -0.91
CA VAL A 60 -1.75 1.28 0.30
C VAL A 60 -1.22 -0.11 0.61
N ILE A 61 0.08 -0.23 0.82
CA ILE A 61 0.65 -1.50 1.25
C ILE A 61 0.31 -1.76 2.72
N ILE A 62 -0.09 -2.98 3.02
CA ILE A 62 -0.35 -3.45 4.37
C ILE A 62 0.74 -4.47 4.70
N ARG A 63 1.80 -4.01 5.33
CA ARG A 63 2.96 -4.82 5.69
C ARG A 63 3.56 -4.24 6.97
N PRO A 64 3.38 -4.93 8.11
CA PRO A 64 3.71 -4.34 9.42
C PRO A 64 5.21 -4.20 9.66
N ARG A 65 6.03 -4.97 8.95
CA ARG A 65 7.48 -4.96 9.10
C ARG A 65 8.16 -5.54 7.87
N GLY A 66 9.44 -5.27 7.72
CA GLY A 66 10.27 -5.94 6.74
C GLY A 66 10.46 -7.42 7.05
N GLY A 67 11.22 -8.12 6.22
CA GLY A 67 11.47 -9.53 6.36
C GLY A 67 10.42 -10.39 5.69
N ASP A 68 10.12 -11.55 6.28
CA ASP A 68 9.21 -12.52 5.70
C ASP A 68 7.73 -12.10 5.81
N PHE A 69 6.87 -12.95 5.31
CA PHE A 69 5.41 -12.76 5.29
C PHE A 69 4.70 -13.77 6.19
N LEU A 70 5.42 -14.36 7.13
CA LEU A 70 4.85 -15.21 8.18
C LEU A 70 4.66 -14.36 9.41
N TYR A 71 3.42 -13.98 9.69
CA TYR A 71 3.11 -13.00 10.72
C TYR A 71 2.61 -13.65 12.00
N THR A 72 2.95 -13.03 13.13
CA THR A 72 2.41 -13.40 14.44
C THR A 72 0.95 -12.94 14.54
N PRO A 73 0.17 -13.50 15.51
CA PRO A 73 -1.20 -13.01 15.72
C PRO A 73 -1.28 -11.51 15.99
N ALA A 74 -0.33 -10.93 16.72
CA ALA A 74 -0.31 -9.49 16.97
C ALA A 74 -0.06 -8.70 15.68
N GLU A 75 0.80 -9.20 14.80
CA GLU A 75 1.05 -8.56 13.51
C GLU A 75 -0.19 -8.62 12.62
N ILE A 76 -0.91 -9.74 12.61
CA ILE A 76 -2.17 -9.87 11.88
C ILE A 76 -3.20 -8.89 12.41
N ASP A 77 -3.32 -8.75 13.73
CA ASP A 77 -4.25 -7.78 14.33
C ASP A 77 -3.92 -6.36 13.88
N ALA A 78 -2.64 -6.00 13.85
CA ALA A 78 -2.20 -4.70 13.36
C ALA A 78 -2.57 -4.50 11.88
N MET A 79 -2.36 -5.52 11.05
CA MET A 79 -2.70 -5.48 9.63
C MET A 79 -4.21 -5.27 9.44
N LEU A 80 -5.04 -5.96 10.21
CA LEU A 80 -6.49 -5.82 10.11
C LEU A 80 -6.95 -4.42 10.49
N LEU A 81 -6.36 -3.83 11.52
CA LEU A 81 -6.66 -2.45 11.91
C LEU A 81 -6.24 -1.45 10.83
N ASP A 82 -5.09 -1.68 10.20
CA ASP A 82 -4.62 -0.83 9.11
C ASP A 82 -5.53 -0.94 7.88
N ILE A 83 -6.00 -2.14 7.56
CA ILE A 83 -6.97 -2.34 6.47
C ILE A 83 -8.27 -1.62 6.78
N GLU A 84 -8.75 -1.71 8.03
CA GLU A 84 -9.98 -1.01 8.44
C GLU A 84 -9.81 0.50 8.31
N LEU A 85 -8.67 1.04 8.72
CA LEU A 85 -8.37 2.46 8.55
C LEU A 85 -8.40 2.86 7.07
N CYS A 86 -7.76 2.07 6.21
CA CYS A 86 -7.76 2.33 4.77
C CYS A 86 -9.17 2.32 4.20
N LYS A 87 -10.01 1.40 4.67
CA LYS A 87 -11.42 1.35 4.28
C LYS A 87 -12.17 2.62 4.69
N GLN A 88 -11.95 3.09 5.91
CA GLN A 88 -12.56 4.34 6.40
C GLN A 88 -12.08 5.54 5.59
N LEU A 89 -10.83 5.57 5.20
CA LEU A 89 -10.24 6.63 4.37
C LEU A 89 -10.64 6.52 2.90
N LYS A 90 -11.26 5.42 2.49
CA LYS A 90 -11.71 5.18 1.12
C LYS A 90 -10.56 5.22 0.13
N VAL A 91 -9.42 4.62 0.47
CA VAL A 91 -8.34 4.40 -0.51
C VAL A 91 -8.85 3.46 -1.61
N HIS A 92 -8.21 3.50 -2.76
CA HIS A 92 -8.66 2.69 -3.91
C HIS A 92 -8.43 1.20 -3.70
N GLY A 93 -7.39 0.82 -2.98
CA GLY A 93 -7.12 -0.58 -2.68
C GLY A 93 -6.02 -0.74 -1.66
N VAL A 94 -5.84 -1.98 -1.20
CA VAL A 94 -4.75 -2.35 -0.31
C VAL A 94 -3.96 -3.49 -0.95
N VAL A 95 -2.67 -3.56 -0.63
CA VAL A 95 -1.75 -4.56 -1.17
C VAL A 95 -1.14 -5.32 0.00
N PHE A 96 -1.29 -6.63 0.03
CA PHE A 96 -0.73 -7.44 1.12
C PHE A 96 -0.51 -8.88 0.67
N GLY A 97 0.24 -9.62 1.48
CA GLY A 97 0.42 -11.05 1.30
C GLY A 97 0.75 -11.70 2.62
N CYS A 98 0.29 -12.93 2.82
CA CYS A 98 0.56 -13.72 4.01
C CYS A 98 0.98 -15.12 3.56
N LEU A 99 2.05 -15.63 4.16
CA LEU A 99 2.58 -16.95 3.85
C LEU A 99 2.51 -17.86 5.07
N THR A 100 2.40 -19.15 4.82
CA THR A 100 2.58 -20.18 5.85
C THR A 100 4.08 -20.34 6.13
N LYS A 101 4.41 -21.06 7.21
CA LYS A 101 5.81 -21.36 7.54
C LYS A 101 6.51 -22.18 6.45
N GLU A 102 5.76 -22.89 5.60
CA GLU A 102 6.27 -23.65 4.48
C GLU A 102 6.47 -22.79 3.21
N GLY A 103 6.07 -21.51 3.27
CA GLY A 103 6.21 -20.59 2.14
C GLY A 103 5.06 -20.60 1.15
N ASP A 104 3.96 -21.27 1.46
CA ASP A 104 2.76 -21.28 0.63
C ASP A 104 1.85 -20.10 1.00
N ILE A 105 0.99 -19.70 0.06
CA ILE A 105 -0.01 -18.66 0.34
C ILE A 105 -0.94 -19.15 1.43
N ASP A 106 -1.12 -18.32 2.47
CA ASP A 106 -1.99 -18.65 3.60
C ASP A 106 -3.44 -18.30 3.24
N VAL A 107 -4.08 -19.19 2.53
CA VAL A 107 -5.43 -18.97 2.01
C VAL A 107 -6.48 -18.78 3.14
N PRO A 108 -6.45 -19.53 4.27
CA PRO A 108 -7.42 -19.30 5.34
C PRO A 108 -7.33 -17.95 6.03
N LEU A 109 -6.18 -17.29 5.93
CA LEU A 109 -5.98 -15.99 6.59
C LEU A 109 -6.48 -14.77 5.72
#